data_3068170bb16f19cef49d78b378ea6dfd
#
_entry.id   3068170bb16f19cef49d78b378ea6dfd
#
_cell.length_a   1.000
_cell.length_b   1.000
_cell.length_c   1.000
_cell.angle_alpha   90.00
_cell.angle_beta   90.00
_cell.angle_gamma   90.00
#
_symmetry.space_group_name_H-M   'P 1'
#
loop_
_entity.id
_entity.type
_entity.pdbx_description
1 polymer ?
#
loop_
_entity_poly.entity_id
_entity_poly.type
_entity_poly.pdbx_seq_one_letter_code
_entity_poly.pdbx_strand_id
1 'polypeptide(L)'
;MNVLTVNQQAILRAWEQLDSLRSTRYFKTWLVRILINECSTILRRQQRLASYDAAAAEAIPAPAADDYSDLYAAITALEEKLRLPVELYYLEGFKTREIAGMLGIPENTVKTRLRAAREHLRKDLKGACFA
;
A
#
# COMPACT_ATOMS: atom_id res chain seq x y z
N MET A 1 -12.09 -10.86 7.16
CA MET A 1 -11.79 -10.85 5.71
C MET A 1 -10.32 -11.06 5.51
N ASN A 2 -9.96 -12.08 4.75
CA ASN A 2 -8.56 -12.39 4.49
C ASN A 2 -8.11 -11.83 3.13
N VAL A 3 -6.82 -11.88 2.86
CA VAL A 3 -6.22 -11.40 1.60
C VAL A 3 -6.84 -12.10 0.38
N LEU A 4 -7.21 -13.36 0.52
CA LEU A 4 -7.84 -14.13 -0.56
C LEU A 4 -9.17 -13.52 -0.99
N THR A 5 -10.01 -13.10 -0.05
CA THR A 5 -11.30 -12.45 -0.34
C THR A 5 -11.10 -11.12 -1.05
N VAL A 6 -10.11 -10.33 -0.63
CA VAL A 6 -9.76 -9.05 -1.28
C VAL A 6 -9.32 -9.29 -2.72
N ASN A 7 -8.47 -10.28 -2.95
CA ASN A 7 -8.00 -10.62 -4.29
C ASN A 7 -9.13 -11.08 -5.19
N GLN A 8 -10.04 -11.90 -4.67
CA GLN A 8 -11.22 -12.35 -5.43
C GLN A 8 -12.11 -11.18 -5.83
N GLN A 9 -12.38 -10.26 -4.91
CA GLN A 9 -13.17 -9.06 -5.20
C GLN A 9 -12.47 -8.17 -6.24
N ALA A 10 -11.16 -7.99 -6.11
CA ALA A 10 -10.39 -7.20 -7.07
C ALA A 10 -10.42 -7.81 -8.47
N ILE A 11 -10.32 -9.15 -8.58
CA ILE A 11 -10.39 -9.86 -9.86
C ILE A 11 -11.77 -9.68 -10.50
N LEU A 12 -12.84 -9.80 -9.73
CA LEU A 12 -14.20 -9.59 -10.22
C LEU A 12 -14.42 -8.16 -10.71
N ARG A 13 -13.93 -7.17 -9.96
CA ARG A 13 -13.98 -5.78 -10.37
C ARG A 13 -13.18 -5.51 -11.64
N ALA A 14 -11.99 -6.11 -11.73
CA ALA A 14 -11.16 -6.01 -12.92
C ALA A 14 -11.88 -6.57 -14.14
N TRP A 15 -12.54 -7.71 -14.01
CA TRP A 15 -13.32 -8.31 -15.08
C TRP A 15 -14.48 -7.41 -15.53
N GLU A 16 -15.25 -6.88 -14.57
CA GLU A 16 -16.37 -5.97 -14.82
C GLU A 16 -15.94 -4.68 -15.50
N GLN A 17 -14.75 -4.17 -15.15
CA GLN A 17 -14.23 -2.88 -15.63
C GLN A 17 -13.18 -3.01 -16.72
N LEU A 18 -13.05 -4.21 -17.31
CA LEU A 18 -12.03 -4.45 -18.33
C LEU A 18 -12.12 -3.49 -19.52
N ASP A 19 -13.32 -3.09 -19.89
CA ASP A 19 -13.56 -2.13 -20.98
C ASP A 19 -13.01 -0.73 -20.68
N SER A 20 -12.79 -0.39 -19.41
CA SER A 20 -12.20 0.89 -19.01
C SER A 20 -10.69 0.95 -19.25
N LEU A 21 -10.05 -0.20 -19.45
CA LEU A 21 -8.62 -0.27 -19.76
C LEU A 21 -8.38 0.18 -21.20
N ARG A 22 -7.79 1.36 -21.37
CA ARG A 22 -7.56 1.95 -22.68
C ARG A 22 -6.39 1.35 -23.44
N SER A 23 -5.40 0.83 -22.71
CA SER A 23 -4.19 0.26 -23.30
C SER A 23 -3.60 -0.78 -22.38
N THR A 24 -3.14 -1.90 -22.95
CA THR A 24 -2.46 -2.96 -22.19
C THR A 24 -1.19 -2.50 -21.51
N ARG A 25 -0.59 -1.41 -21.99
CA ARG A 25 0.59 -0.79 -21.40
C ARG A 25 0.34 -0.34 -19.94
N TYR A 26 -0.89 0.08 -19.62
CA TYR A 26 -1.27 0.58 -18.29
C TYR A 26 -1.99 -0.46 -17.45
N PHE A 27 -1.97 -1.72 -17.86
CA PHE A 27 -2.68 -2.80 -17.18
C PHE A 27 -2.29 -2.92 -15.71
N LYS A 28 -1.00 -2.91 -15.41
CA LYS A 28 -0.50 -3.05 -14.03
C LYS A 28 -0.98 -1.90 -13.14
N THR A 29 -0.85 -0.67 -13.61
CA THR A 29 -1.31 0.53 -12.90
C THR A 29 -2.81 0.50 -12.67
N TRP A 30 -3.56 0.15 -13.70
CA TRP A 30 -5.01 0.03 -13.65
C TRP A 30 -5.47 -1.04 -12.65
N LEU A 31 -4.84 -2.21 -12.69
CA LEU A 31 -5.16 -3.31 -11.77
C LEU A 31 -4.85 -2.97 -10.32
N VAL A 32 -3.70 -2.37 -10.06
CA VAL A 32 -3.29 -1.95 -8.70
C VAL A 32 -4.26 -0.89 -8.16
N ARG A 33 -4.72 0.03 -8.99
CA ARG A 33 -5.74 1.01 -8.61
C ARG A 33 -7.04 0.33 -8.15
N ILE A 34 -7.51 -0.67 -8.89
CA ILE A 34 -8.69 -1.45 -8.50
C ILE A 34 -8.46 -2.14 -7.16
N LEU A 35 -7.31 -2.78 -6.99
CA LEU A 35 -6.94 -3.46 -5.75
C LEU A 35 -6.92 -2.51 -4.54
N ILE A 36 -6.33 -1.33 -4.70
CA ILE A 36 -6.27 -0.31 -3.65
C ILE A 36 -7.68 0.16 -3.28
N ASN A 37 -8.55 0.38 -4.27
CA ASN A 37 -9.92 0.79 -4.03
C ASN A 37 -10.72 -0.28 -3.27
N GLU A 38 -10.52 -1.56 -3.60
CA GLU A 38 -11.16 -2.66 -2.87
C GLU A 38 -10.66 -2.75 -1.43
N CYS A 39 -9.35 -2.64 -1.22
CA CYS A 39 -8.77 -2.63 0.12
C CYS A 39 -9.31 -1.47 0.96
N SER A 40 -9.40 -0.27 0.39
CA SER A 40 -9.93 0.92 1.07
C SER A 40 -11.38 0.74 1.46
N THR A 41 -12.19 0.14 0.58
CA THR A 41 -13.60 -0.15 0.84
C THR A 41 -13.76 -1.12 2.00
N ILE A 42 -12.95 -2.17 2.02
CA ILE A 42 -12.96 -3.19 3.07
C ILE A 42 -12.51 -2.60 4.40
N LEU A 43 -11.45 -1.83 4.42
CA LEU A 43 -10.96 -1.16 5.63
C LEU A 43 -12.00 -0.23 6.23
N ARG A 44 -12.71 0.54 5.40
CA ARG A 44 -13.78 1.41 5.86
C ARG A 44 -14.92 0.61 6.51
N ARG A 45 -15.30 -0.54 5.92
CA ARG A 45 -16.29 -1.44 6.51
C ARG A 45 -15.83 -2.00 7.85
N GLN A 46 -14.58 -2.44 7.94
CA GLN A 46 -13.99 -2.96 9.17
C GLN A 46 -13.95 -1.90 10.27
N GLN A 47 -13.61 -0.66 9.93
CA GLN A 47 -13.62 0.45 10.89
C GLN A 47 -15.02 0.73 11.44
N ARG A 48 -16.06 0.62 10.62
CA ARG A 48 -17.45 0.74 11.08
C ARG A 48 -17.84 -0.41 12.01
N LEU A 49 -17.33 -1.60 11.76
CA LEU A 49 -17.61 -2.81 12.57
C LEU A 49 -16.68 -2.91 13.78
N ALA A 50 -15.48 -2.33 13.72
CA ALA A 50 -14.48 -2.39 14.80
C ALA A 50 -14.86 -1.57 16.03
N SER A 51 -15.92 -0.77 15.97
CA SER A 51 -16.54 -0.24 17.17
C SER A 51 -17.17 -1.34 18.03
N TYR A 52 -17.27 -2.57 17.53
CA TYR A 52 -17.82 -3.73 18.23
C TYR A 52 -16.81 -4.79 18.61
N ASP A 53 -15.75 -4.96 17.86
CA ASP A 53 -14.69 -5.93 18.14
C ASP A 53 -13.33 -5.30 17.83
N ALA A 54 -12.49 -5.22 18.86
CA ALA A 54 -11.06 -5.02 18.65
C ALA A 54 -10.51 -6.30 18.00
N ALA A 55 -10.97 -6.59 16.79
CA ALA A 55 -10.49 -7.73 16.04
C ALA A 55 -9.00 -7.52 15.80
N ALA A 56 -8.20 -8.44 16.32
CA ALA A 56 -6.79 -8.53 16.03
C ALA A 56 -6.59 -8.36 14.52
N ALA A 57 -5.93 -7.30 14.13
CA ALA A 57 -5.40 -7.21 12.79
C ALA A 57 -4.55 -8.46 12.58
N GLU A 58 -4.98 -9.36 11.70
CA GLU A 58 -4.12 -10.45 11.28
C GLU A 58 -2.88 -9.84 10.65
N ALA A 59 -1.80 -9.83 11.42
CA ALA A 59 -0.52 -9.43 10.90
C ALA A 59 -0.17 -10.40 9.77
N ILE A 60 -0.08 -9.87 8.57
CA ILE A 60 0.48 -10.63 7.45
C ILE A 60 1.90 -10.99 7.87
N PRO A 61 2.25 -12.27 7.98
CA PRO A 61 3.61 -12.62 8.36
C PRO A 61 4.56 -12.05 7.32
N ALA A 62 5.51 -11.25 7.81
CA ALA A 62 6.57 -10.74 6.97
C ALA A 62 7.31 -11.92 6.32
N PRO A 63 7.64 -11.83 5.02
CA PRO A 63 8.44 -12.87 4.39
C PRO A 63 9.74 -13.06 5.16
N ALA A 64 10.17 -14.31 5.29
CA ALA A 64 11.32 -14.72 6.07
C ALA A 64 12.56 -13.86 5.79
N ALA A 65 13.18 -13.44 6.87
CA ALA A 65 14.18 -12.41 6.94
C ALA A 65 15.46 -12.72 6.16
N ASP A 66 15.72 -11.91 5.17
CA ASP A 66 17.08 -11.59 4.76
C ASP A 66 17.55 -10.33 5.51
N ASP A 67 18.75 -9.85 5.24
CA ASP A 67 19.42 -8.71 5.88
C ASP A 67 18.63 -7.39 5.86
N TYR A 68 17.42 -7.40 5.30
CA TYR A 68 16.53 -6.25 5.19
C TYR A 68 15.40 -6.24 6.23
N SER A 69 15.47 -7.11 7.25
CA SER A 69 14.39 -7.23 8.24
C SER A 69 14.12 -5.92 8.98
N ASP A 70 15.18 -5.15 9.30
CA ASP A 70 15.06 -3.87 9.97
C ASP A 70 14.40 -2.83 9.08
N LEU A 71 14.71 -2.85 7.78
CA LEU A 71 14.09 -1.96 6.80
C LEU A 71 12.60 -2.28 6.64
N TYR A 72 12.25 -3.55 6.49
CA TYR A 72 10.85 -3.96 6.38
C TYR A 72 10.06 -3.64 7.65
N ALA A 73 10.65 -3.84 8.82
CA ALA A 73 10.03 -3.48 10.08
C ALA A 73 9.79 -1.97 10.17
N ALA A 74 10.75 -1.16 9.75
CA ALA A 74 10.64 0.29 9.74
C ALA A 74 9.54 0.76 8.77
N ILE A 75 9.46 0.17 7.58
CA ILE A 75 8.40 0.48 6.60
C ILE A 75 7.03 0.09 7.16
N THR A 76 6.91 -1.08 7.77
CA THR A 76 5.66 -1.56 8.36
C THR A 76 5.20 -0.66 9.51
N ALA A 77 6.13 -0.05 10.24
CA ALA A 77 5.82 0.88 11.33
C ALA A 77 5.37 2.25 10.86
N LEU A 78 5.55 2.59 9.59
CA LEU A 78 5.08 3.86 9.04
C LEU A 78 3.56 3.95 9.08
N GLU A 79 3.08 5.17 9.27
CA GLU A 79 1.67 5.49 9.09
C GLU A 79 1.22 5.08 7.67
N GLU A 80 0.00 4.56 7.53
CA GLU A 80 -0.50 4.02 6.26
C GLU A 80 -0.33 4.98 5.08
N LYS A 81 -0.64 6.25 5.29
CA LYS A 81 -0.53 7.26 4.23
C LYS A 81 0.91 7.48 3.74
N LEU A 82 1.92 7.15 4.55
CA LEU A 82 3.33 7.21 4.17
C LEU A 82 3.83 5.87 3.65
N ARG A 83 3.37 4.78 4.25
CA ARG A 83 3.79 3.42 3.90
C ARG A 83 3.41 3.06 2.47
N LEU A 84 2.17 3.30 2.07
CA LEU A 84 1.67 2.90 0.78
C LEU A 84 2.43 3.57 -0.39
N PRO A 85 2.68 4.89 -0.38
CA PRO A 85 3.54 5.50 -1.40
C PRO A 85 4.96 4.92 -1.44
N VAL A 86 5.55 4.60 -0.28
CA VAL A 86 6.89 4.00 -0.20
C VAL A 86 6.90 2.63 -0.85
N GLU A 87 5.95 1.78 -0.53
CA GLU A 87 5.84 0.45 -1.11
C GLU A 87 5.66 0.50 -2.62
N LEU A 88 4.78 1.36 -3.09
CA LEU A 88 4.51 1.51 -4.53
C LEU A 88 5.72 2.07 -5.29
N TYR A 89 6.43 3.01 -4.70
CA TYR A 89 7.56 3.65 -5.36
C TYR A 89 8.84 2.79 -5.32
N TYR A 90 9.24 2.32 -4.14
CA TYR A 90 10.52 1.63 -3.95
C TYR A 90 10.43 0.12 -4.19
N LEU A 91 9.36 -0.54 -3.77
CA LEU A 91 9.24 -1.99 -3.90
C LEU A 91 8.62 -2.40 -5.24
N GLU A 92 7.62 -1.67 -5.71
CA GLU A 92 6.92 -2.01 -6.94
C GLU A 92 7.42 -1.22 -8.17
N GLY A 93 8.19 -0.16 -7.96
CA GLY A 93 8.81 0.60 -9.04
C GLY A 93 7.88 1.52 -9.82
N PHE A 94 6.73 1.89 -9.25
CA PHE A 94 5.83 2.84 -9.90
C PHE A 94 6.37 4.26 -9.84
N LYS A 95 6.08 5.06 -10.88
CA LYS A 95 6.41 6.48 -10.92
C LYS A 95 5.47 7.26 -10.01
N THR A 96 5.93 8.40 -9.49
CA THR A 96 5.11 9.27 -8.63
C THR A 96 3.80 9.67 -9.30
N ARG A 97 3.82 9.92 -10.60
CA ARG A 97 2.63 10.24 -11.39
C ARG A 97 1.62 9.10 -11.40
N GLU A 98 2.10 7.88 -11.56
CA GLU A 98 1.25 6.68 -11.53
C GLU A 98 0.65 6.46 -10.13
N ILE A 99 1.45 6.64 -9.10
CA ILE A 99 1.01 6.53 -7.70
C ILE A 99 -0.07 7.57 -7.40
N ALA A 100 0.10 8.79 -7.88
CA ALA A 100 -0.92 9.84 -7.74
C ALA A 100 -2.27 9.41 -8.33
N GLY A 101 -2.26 8.81 -9.51
CA GLY A 101 -3.47 8.26 -10.14
C GLY A 101 -4.07 7.09 -9.36
N MET A 102 -3.24 6.20 -8.82
CA MET A 102 -3.68 5.05 -8.02
C MET A 102 -4.34 5.47 -6.72
N LEU A 103 -3.77 6.46 -6.04
CA LEU A 103 -4.24 6.91 -4.73
C LEU A 103 -5.29 8.03 -4.82
N GLY A 104 -5.51 8.59 -6.00
CA GLY A 104 -6.45 9.69 -6.17
C GLY A 104 -6.01 10.98 -5.49
N ILE A 105 -4.71 11.24 -5.44
CA ILE A 105 -4.11 12.44 -4.82
C ILE A 105 -3.19 13.15 -5.82
N PRO A 106 -2.88 14.44 -5.60
CA PRO A 106 -1.93 15.15 -6.45
C PRO A 106 -0.53 14.55 -6.39
N GLU A 107 0.21 14.63 -7.49
CA GLU A 107 1.60 14.15 -7.56
C GLU A 107 2.50 14.83 -6.52
N ASN A 108 2.30 16.12 -6.28
CA ASN A 108 3.05 16.85 -5.25
C ASN A 108 2.82 16.27 -3.85
N THR A 109 1.60 15.81 -3.57
CA THR A 109 1.28 15.14 -2.31
C THR A 109 2.04 13.82 -2.19
N VAL A 110 2.14 13.05 -3.28
CA VAL A 110 2.96 11.82 -3.30
C VAL A 110 4.41 12.14 -2.97
N LYS A 111 4.98 13.14 -3.60
CA LYS A 111 6.38 13.56 -3.37
C LYS A 111 6.60 14.00 -1.92
N THR A 112 5.67 14.77 -1.36
CA THR A 112 5.73 15.21 0.04
C THR A 112 5.67 14.03 1.00
N ARG A 113 4.77 13.08 0.74
CA ARG A 113 4.65 11.87 1.57
C ARG A 113 5.90 11.00 1.48
N LEU A 114 6.48 10.84 0.31
CA LEU A 114 7.73 10.11 0.14
C LEU A 114 8.89 10.77 0.89
N ARG A 115 8.95 12.11 0.87
CA ARG A 115 9.96 12.85 1.62
C ARG A 115 9.79 12.66 3.13
N ALA A 116 8.56 12.78 3.63
CA ALA A 116 8.26 12.56 5.04
C ALA A 116 8.60 11.12 5.47
N ALA A 117 8.26 10.13 4.63
CA ALA A 117 8.57 8.74 4.88
C ALA A 117 10.08 8.50 4.97
N ARG A 118 10.86 9.08 4.04
CA ARG A 118 12.33 8.98 4.06
C ARG A 118 12.93 9.57 5.33
N GLU A 119 12.38 10.69 5.83
CA GLU A 119 12.83 11.29 7.09
C GLU A 119 12.56 10.35 8.28
N HIS A 120 11.39 9.76 8.35
CA HIS A 120 11.06 8.78 9.39
C HIS A 120 11.96 7.56 9.31
N LEU A 121 12.14 7.00 8.12
CA LEU A 121 13.00 5.82 7.92
C LEU A 121 14.45 6.11 8.28
N ARG A 122 14.94 7.29 7.93
CA ARG A 122 16.30 7.68 8.26
C ARG A 122 16.53 7.76 9.77
N LYS A 123 15.57 8.28 10.52
CA LYS A 123 15.65 8.35 11.98
C LYS A 123 15.62 6.96 12.60
N ASP A 124 14.70 6.12 12.17
CA ASP A 124 14.54 4.78 12.71
C ASP A 124 15.76 3.90 12.40
N LEU A 125 16.27 3.98 11.18
CA LEU A 125 17.43 3.18 10.76
C LEU A 125 18.74 3.67 11.37
N LYS A 126 18.89 4.96 11.65
CA LYS A 126 20.05 5.48 12.38
C LYS A 126 20.14 4.88 13.78
N GLY A 127 19.02 4.76 14.47
CA GLY A 127 18.97 4.11 15.77
C GLY A 127 19.36 2.64 15.73
N ALA A 128 19.00 1.94 14.64
CA ALA A 128 19.27 0.52 14.48
C ALA A 128 20.70 0.22 13.96
N CYS A 129 21.21 1.03 13.04
CA CYS A 129 22.50 0.78 12.37
C CYS A 129 23.72 1.29 13.12
N PHE A 130 23.55 2.21 14.06
CA PHE A 130 24.66 2.86 14.77
C PHE A 130 24.59 2.70 16.28
N ALA A 131 23.72 1.84 16.74
CA ALA A 131 23.63 1.53 18.16
C ALA A 131 24.78 0.60 18.59
#